data_aa7121d247e0512f8cb148ae404c3cdb
#
_entry.id   aa7121d247e0512f8cb148ae404c3cdb
#
_cell.length_a   1.000
_cell.length_b   1.000
_cell.length_c   1.000
_cell.angle_alpha   90.00
_cell.angle_beta   90.00
_cell.angle_gamma   90.00
#
_symmetry.space_group_name_H-M   'P 1'
#
loop_
_entity.id
_entity.type
_entity.pdbx_description
1 polymer ?
#
loop_
_entity_poly.entity_id
_entity_poly.type
_entity_poly.pdbx_seq_one_letter_code
_entity_poly.pdbx_strand_id
1 'polypeptide(L)'
;MAKIGVVAKRILIVDDEVALLRITREALVASFRCEVDTSPTPEYGFELALKQDYDLFIFDFSMPMIDGAMLFFLIGKVYNNIDPARVVPPLLLVSGKGDEARAQELLKEPGVAGFIAKPFSMNRLLDKVRQTVRGLEQL
;
A
#
# COMPACT_ATOMS: atom_id res chain seq x y z
N MET A 1 -19.60 20.27 14.16
CA MET A 1 -19.98 18.97 14.71
C MET A 1 -19.21 17.88 14.00
N ALA A 2 -18.62 16.97 14.76
CA ALA A 2 -17.90 15.84 14.17
C ALA A 2 -18.87 14.97 13.36
N LYS A 3 -18.44 14.52 12.18
CA LYS A 3 -19.21 13.56 11.39
C LYS A 3 -19.16 12.22 12.06
N ILE A 4 -20.28 11.77 12.57
CA ILE A 4 -20.40 10.47 13.23
C ILE A 4 -20.22 9.37 12.17
N GLY A 5 -19.36 8.38 12.45
CA GLY A 5 -19.13 7.23 11.58
C GLY A 5 -18.13 7.44 10.45
N VAL A 6 -17.52 8.65 10.33
CA VAL A 6 -16.46 8.87 9.37
C VAL A 6 -15.13 8.50 10.00
N VAL A 7 -14.57 7.38 9.55
CA VAL A 7 -13.25 6.90 9.98
C VAL A 7 -12.25 7.23 8.88
N ALA A 8 -11.13 7.83 9.26
CA ALA A 8 -10.06 8.10 8.31
C ALA A 8 -9.55 6.79 7.69
N LYS A 9 -9.31 6.79 6.39
CA LYS A 9 -8.70 5.65 5.71
C LYS A 9 -7.27 5.48 6.18
N ARG A 10 -6.80 4.25 6.21
CA ARG A 10 -5.44 3.92 6.66
C ARG A 10 -4.66 3.24 5.55
N ILE A 11 -3.44 3.71 5.32
CA ILE A 11 -2.57 3.24 4.25
C ILE A 11 -1.26 2.73 4.85
N LEU A 12 -0.80 1.58 4.40
CA LEU A 12 0.52 1.05 4.76
C LEU A 12 1.45 1.13 3.56
N ILE A 13 2.59 1.77 3.75
CA ILE A 13 3.64 1.87 2.74
C ILE A 13 4.86 1.09 3.21
N VAL A 14 5.33 0.17 2.38
CA VAL A 14 6.57 -0.59 2.65
C VAL A 14 7.54 -0.35 1.50
N ASP A 15 8.69 0.23 1.81
CA ASP A 15 9.73 0.56 0.84
C ASP A 15 11.05 0.73 1.60
N ASP A 16 12.14 0.16 1.10
CA ASP A 16 13.43 0.25 1.75
C ASP A 16 14.13 1.61 1.52
N GLU A 17 13.61 2.45 0.64
CA GLU A 17 14.08 3.82 0.47
C GLU A 17 13.40 4.75 1.49
N VAL A 18 14.07 5.01 2.61
CA VAL A 18 13.51 5.77 3.74
C VAL A 18 13.09 7.19 3.33
N ALA A 19 13.88 7.85 2.48
CA ALA A 19 13.54 9.20 2.01
C ALA A 19 12.23 9.20 1.21
N LEU A 20 12.02 8.19 0.38
CA LEU A 20 10.80 8.07 -0.42
C LEU A 20 9.58 7.77 0.47
N LEU A 21 9.74 6.94 1.49
CA LEU A 21 8.69 6.68 2.48
C LEU A 21 8.20 7.98 3.10
N ARG A 22 9.12 8.82 3.55
CA ARG A 22 8.77 10.07 4.21
C ARG A 22 8.05 11.03 3.27
N ILE A 23 8.59 11.22 2.07
CA ILE A 23 8.00 12.12 1.07
C ILE A 23 6.60 11.65 0.68
N THR A 24 6.43 10.36 0.45
CA THR A 24 5.15 9.78 0.07
C THR A 24 4.14 9.92 1.19
N ARG A 25 4.53 9.64 2.42
CA ARG A 25 3.66 9.82 3.58
C ARG A 25 3.20 11.27 3.72
N GLU A 26 4.13 12.21 3.64
CA GLU A 26 3.81 13.64 3.75
C GLU A 26 2.84 14.09 2.66
N ALA A 27 3.04 13.63 1.42
CA ALA A 27 2.16 13.97 0.31
C ALA A 27 0.74 13.42 0.53
N LEU A 28 0.62 12.20 1.00
CA LEU A 28 -0.68 11.56 1.25
C LEU A 28 -1.44 12.26 2.37
N VAL A 29 -0.80 12.51 3.51
CA VAL A 29 -1.49 13.15 4.65
C VAL A 29 -1.81 14.61 4.38
N ALA A 30 -1.08 15.28 3.49
CA ALA A 30 -1.38 16.65 3.07
C ALA A 30 -2.55 16.71 2.09
N SER A 31 -2.81 15.64 1.34
CA SER A 31 -3.80 15.64 0.26
C SER A 31 -5.13 14.99 0.65
N PHE A 32 -5.10 14.02 1.55
CA PHE A 32 -6.26 13.22 1.90
C PHE A 32 -6.44 13.10 3.40
N ARG A 33 -7.68 12.89 3.79
CA ARG A 33 -8.01 12.52 5.17
C ARG A 33 -7.67 11.06 5.36
N CYS A 34 -6.43 10.79 5.76
CA CYS A 34 -5.95 9.43 5.94
C CYS A 34 -4.86 9.38 7.00
N GLU A 35 -4.66 8.19 7.53
CA GLU A 35 -3.53 7.87 8.38
C GLU A 35 -2.58 6.98 7.58
N VAL A 36 -1.28 7.22 7.68
CA VAL A 36 -0.29 6.50 6.90
C VAL A 36 0.76 5.93 7.83
N ASP A 37 0.91 4.62 7.81
CA ASP A 37 2.00 3.92 8.48
C ASP A 37 3.04 3.54 7.44
N THR A 38 4.31 3.62 7.81
CA THR A 38 5.42 3.31 6.90
C THR A 38 6.33 2.27 7.53
N SER A 39 6.93 1.44 6.68
CA SER A 39 7.92 0.48 7.10
C SER A 39 9.07 0.40 6.10
N PRO A 40 10.34 0.49 6.57
CA PRO A 40 11.48 0.33 5.70
C PRO A 40 11.84 -1.14 5.44
N THR A 41 11.16 -2.08 6.09
CA THR A 41 11.42 -3.52 5.93
C THR A 41 10.14 -4.29 5.74
N PRO A 42 10.17 -5.39 4.95
CA PRO A 42 9.00 -6.24 4.81
C PRO A 42 8.57 -6.90 6.12
N GLU A 43 9.51 -7.24 7.01
CA GLU A 43 9.20 -7.89 8.29
C GLU A 43 8.35 -6.97 9.17
N TYR A 44 8.74 -5.72 9.32
CA TYR A 44 7.97 -4.77 10.11
C TYR A 44 6.64 -4.43 9.42
N GLY A 45 6.64 -4.35 8.10
CA GLY A 45 5.40 -4.18 7.33
C GLY A 45 4.40 -5.29 7.58
N PHE A 46 4.88 -6.52 7.63
CA PHE A 46 4.05 -7.68 7.95
C PHE A 46 3.47 -7.57 9.37
N GLU A 47 4.30 -7.20 10.33
CA GLU A 47 3.87 -6.99 11.72
C GLU A 47 2.78 -5.92 11.82
N LEU A 48 2.96 -4.78 11.14
CA LEU A 48 1.94 -3.73 11.11
C LEU A 48 0.64 -4.22 10.48
N ALA A 49 0.72 -4.97 9.39
CA ALA A 49 -0.46 -5.52 8.72
C ALA A 49 -1.26 -6.46 9.62
N LEU A 50 -0.60 -7.16 10.53
CA LEU A 50 -1.28 -8.04 11.49
C LEU A 50 -1.95 -7.25 12.63
N LYS A 51 -1.42 -6.10 12.98
CA LYS A 51 -1.91 -5.30 14.12
C LYS A 51 -3.00 -4.32 13.75
N GLN A 52 -3.05 -3.84 12.51
CA GLN A 52 -3.94 -2.80 12.05
C GLN A 52 -4.72 -3.26 10.85
N ASP A 53 -5.91 -2.68 10.64
CA ASP A 53 -6.64 -2.81 9.39
C ASP A 53 -6.28 -1.65 8.48
N TYR A 54 -6.01 -1.97 7.22
CA TYR A 54 -5.65 -0.99 6.21
C TYR A 54 -6.66 -0.99 5.07
N ASP A 55 -6.76 0.14 4.40
CA ASP A 55 -7.60 0.32 3.21
C ASP A 55 -6.79 0.23 1.92
N LEU A 56 -5.47 0.33 2.03
CA LEU A 56 -4.57 0.27 0.89
C LEU A 56 -3.17 -0.15 1.35
N PHE A 57 -2.56 -1.03 0.57
CA PHE A 57 -1.13 -1.33 0.66
C PHE A 57 -0.40 -0.71 -0.52
N ILE A 58 0.72 -0.04 -0.26
CA ILE A 58 1.65 0.44 -1.27
C ILE A 58 3.01 -0.18 -0.96
N PHE A 59 3.39 -1.20 -1.73
CA PHE A 59 4.61 -1.96 -1.48
C PHE A 59 5.58 -1.81 -2.63
N ASP A 60 6.84 -1.53 -2.31
CA ASP A 60 7.92 -1.61 -3.28
C ASP A 60 8.09 -3.07 -3.72
N PHE A 61 8.22 -3.29 -5.01
CA PHE A 61 8.41 -4.64 -5.54
C PHE A 61 9.75 -5.21 -5.09
N SER A 62 10.83 -4.46 -5.32
CA SER A 62 12.19 -4.94 -5.04
C SER A 62 12.65 -4.53 -3.65
N MET A 63 12.67 -5.48 -2.72
CA MET A 63 13.17 -5.29 -1.36
C MET A 63 14.07 -6.46 -0.97
N PRO A 64 15.03 -6.25 -0.05
CA PRO A 64 15.82 -7.36 0.47
C PRO A 64 14.95 -8.43 1.13
N MET A 65 15.32 -9.66 1.00
CA MET A 65 14.70 -10.86 1.60
C MET A 65 13.45 -11.33 0.86
N ILE A 66 12.40 -10.51 0.78
CA ILE A 66 11.18 -10.83 0.02
C ILE A 66 10.73 -9.61 -0.76
N ASP A 67 10.13 -9.83 -1.92
CA ASP A 67 9.56 -8.75 -2.71
C ASP A 67 8.18 -8.34 -2.22
N GLY A 68 7.69 -7.19 -2.72
CA GLY A 68 6.40 -6.66 -2.30
C GLY A 68 5.21 -7.56 -2.65
N ALA A 69 5.28 -8.29 -3.74
CA ALA A 69 4.22 -9.23 -4.11
C ALA A 69 4.20 -10.42 -3.14
N MET A 70 5.36 -10.94 -2.79
CA MET A 70 5.46 -12.02 -1.81
C MET A 70 4.91 -11.59 -0.45
N LEU A 71 5.26 -10.39 0.00
CA LEU A 71 4.73 -9.83 1.24
C LEU A 71 3.20 -9.78 1.20
N PHE A 72 2.64 -9.30 0.09
CA PHE A 72 1.20 -9.20 -0.08
C PHE A 72 0.53 -10.58 0.02
N PHE A 73 1.07 -11.57 -0.67
CA PHE A 73 0.51 -12.92 -0.64
C PHE A 73 0.61 -13.59 0.73
N LEU A 74 1.70 -13.35 1.45
CA LEU A 74 1.84 -13.84 2.82
C LEU A 74 0.82 -13.23 3.77
N ILE A 75 0.59 -11.93 3.68
CA ILE A 75 -0.44 -11.24 4.46
C ILE A 75 -1.82 -11.82 4.13
N GLY A 76 -2.11 -11.97 2.84
CA GLY A 76 -3.38 -12.55 2.40
C GLY A 76 -3.62 -13.93 2.93
N LYS A 77 -2.58 -14.75 2.95
CA LYS A 77 -2.67 -16.11 3.48
C LYS A 77 -3.00 -16.13 4.97
N VAL A 78 -2.38 -15.25 5.74
CA VAL A 78 -2.72 -15.11 7.16
C VAL A 78 -4.15 -14.62 7.35
N TYR A 79 -4.56 -13.58 6.62
CA TYR A 79 -5.89 -12.99 6.73
C TYR A 79 -6.99 -14.00 6.42
N ASN A 80 -6.76 -14.87 5.44
CA ASN A 80 -7.75 -15.88 5.03
C ASN A 80 -7.84 -17.05 6.02
N ASN A 81 -6.84 -17.24 6.86
CA ASN A 81 -6.75 -18.39 7.76
C ASN A 81 -6.99 -18.06 9.24
N ILE A 82 -7.28 -16.81 9.56
CA ILE A 82 -7.72 -16.42 10.91
C ILE A 82 -9.24 -16.42 10.99
N ASP A 83 -9.78 -16.48 12.21
CA ASP A 83 -11.21 -16.51 12.45
C ASP A 83 -11.61 -15.33 13.37
N PRO A 84 -12.45 -14.40 12.90
CA PRO A 84 -12.99 -14.32 11.54
C PRO A 84 -11.93 -13.92 10.52
N ALA A 85 -12.12 -14.33 9.27
CA ALA A 85 -11.21 -13.94 8.19
C ALA A 85 -11.25 -12.42 7.98
N ARG A 86 -10.06 -11.86 7.69
CA ARG A 86 -9.93 -10.42 7.41
C ARG A 86 -9.88 -10.18 5.91
N VAL A 87 -10.42 -9.04 5.50
CA VAL A 87 -10.39 -8.63 4.09
C VAL A 87 -9.02 -8.02 3.78
N VAL A 88 -8.38 -8.52 2.71
CA VAL A 88 -7.11 -7.98 2.24
C VAL A 88 -7.38 -6.70 1.46
N PRO A 89 -6.73 -5.58 1.81
CA PRO A 89 -6.90 -4.35 1.03
C PRO A 89 -6.23 -4.46 -0.34
N PRO A 90 -6.61 -3.58 -1.29
CA PRO A 90 -5.95 -3.57 -2.59
C PRO A 90 -4.47 -3.20 -2.45
N LEU A 91 -3.67 -3.72 -3.38
CA LEU A 91 -2.24 -3.48 -3.45
C LEU A 91 -1.89 -2.60 -4.65
N LEU A 92 -1.12 -1.53 -4.41
CA LEU A 92 -0.38 -0.82 -5.44
C LEU A 92 1.09 -1.22 -5.31
N LEU A 93 1.66 -1.76 -6.36
CA LEU A 93 3.08 -2.09 -6.42
C LEU A 93 3.87 -0.90 -6.94
N VAL A 94 5.01 -0.64 -6.34
CA VAL A 94 5.95 0.35 -6.85
C VAL A 94 7.10 -0.43 -7.48
N SER A 95 7.25 -0.31 -8.79
CA SER A 95 8.22 -1.09 -9.54
C SER A 95 9.42 -0.26 -9.96
N GLY A 96 10.62 -0.82 -9.82
CA GLY A 96 11.84 -0.22 -10.29
C GLY A 96 12.12 -0.57 -11.73
N LYS A 97 13.24 -0.05 -12.23
CA LYS A 97 13.72 -0.35 -13.58
C LYS A 97 14.02 -1.85 -13.69
N GLY A 98 13.48 -2.48 -14.72
CA GLY A 98 13.64 -3.91 -14.94
C GLY A 98 12.53 -4.78 -14.38
N ASP A 99 11.61 -4.21 -13.61
CA ASP A 99 10.52 -4.96 -12.97
C ASP A 99 9.22 -4.93 -13.78
N GLU A 100 9.17 -4.20 -14.91
CA GLU A 100 7.93 -3.92 -15.64
C GLU A 100 7.19 -5.18 -16.10
N ALA A 101 7.92 -6.14 -16.65
CA ALA A 101 7.32 -7.38 -17.14
C ALA A 101 6.66 -8.16 -16.00
N ARG A 102 7.34 -8.23 -14.86
CA ARG A 102 6.84 -8.90 -13.67
C ARG A 102 5.63 -8.17 -13.08
N ALA A 103 5.68 -6.84 -13.04
CA ALA A 103 4.56 -6.02 -12.56
C ALA A 103 3.32 -6.22 -13.43
N GLN A 104 3.49 -6.24 -14.75
CA GLN A 104 2.38 -6.50 -15.67
C GLN A 104 1.74 -7.86 -15.44
N GLU A 105 2.55 -8.88 -15.18
CA GLU A 105 2.07 -10.22 -14.89
C GLU A 105 1.28 -10.25 -13.58
N LEU A 106 1.76 -9.54 -12.56
CA LEU A 106 1.11 -9.48 -11.25
C LEU A 106 -0.23 -8.74 -11.27
N LEU A 107 -0.47 -7.87 -12.25
CA LEU A 107 -1.78 -7.22 -12.39
C LEU A 107 -2.91 -8.20 -12.64
N LYS A 108 -2.61 -9.41 -13.07
CA LYS A 108 -3.60 -10.47 -13.26
C LYS A 108 -4.03 -11.12 -11.96
N GLU A 109 -3.25 -10.94 -10.88
CA GLU A 109 -3.58 -11.54 -9.59
C GLU A 109 -4.68 -10.76 -8.89
N PRO A 110 -5.65 -11.45 -8.26
CA PRO A 110 -6.68 -10.78 -7.49
C PRO A 110 -6.09 -9.92 -6.38
N GLY A 111 -6.61 -8.71 -6.22
CA GLY A 111 -6.16 -7.79 -5.17
C GLY A 111 -5.02 -6.89 -5.58
N VAL A 112 -4.32 -7.18 -6.68
CA VAL A 112 -3.30 -6.26 -7.21
C VAL A 112 -4.01 -5.21 -8.07
N ALA A 113 -4.17 -4.01 -7.53
CA ALA A 113 -4.96 -2.95 -8.18
C ALA A 113 -4.19 -2.19 -9.26
N GLY A 114 -2.87 -2.17 -9.18
CA GLY A 114 -2.06 -1.48 -10.16
C GLY A 114 -0.60 -1.42 -9.77
N PHE A 115 0.18 -0.76 -10.60
CA PHE A 115 1.57 -0.49 -10.26
C PHE A 115 1.97 0.92 -10.70
N ILE A 116 3.01 1.45 -10.08
CA ILE A 116 3.58 2.75 -10.40
C ILE A 116 5.07 2.54 -10.62
N ALA A 117 5.59 2.93 -11.78
CA ALA A 117 7.01 2.76 -12.09
C ALA A 117 7.84 3.89 -11.50
N LYS A 118 8.96 3.56 -10.87
CA LYS A 118 9.96 4.53 -10.43
C LYS A 118 10.80 5.00 -11.62
N PRO A 119 11.17 6.27 -11.71
CA PRO A 119 10.74 7.37 -10.83
C PRO A 119 9.33 7.85 -11.17
N PHE A 120 8.60 8.30 -10.18
CA PHE A 120 7.24 8.82 -10.38
C PHE A 120 7.10 10.18 -9.69
N SER A 121 6.17 10.99 -10.20
CA SER A 121 5.79 12.23 -9.52
C SER A 121 4.82 11.94 -8.38
N MET A 122 4.80 12.80 -7.36
CA MET A 122 3.81 12.66 -6.29
C MET A 122 2.38 12.81 -6.82
N ASN A 123 2.16 13.67 -7.82
CA ASN A 123 0.84 13.81 -8.42
C ASN A 123 0.35 12.49 -9.04
N ARG A 124 1.24 11.75 -9.70
CA ARG A 124 0.89 10.45 -10.26
C ARG A 124 0.52 9.44 -9.17
N LEU A 125 1.28 9.42 -8.08
CA LEU A 125 0.97 8.58 -6.94
C LEU A 125 -0.39 8.93 -6.34
N LEU A 126 -0.64 10.22 -6.09
CA LEU A 126 -1.88 10.68 -5.50
C LEU A 126 -3.09 10.34 -6.38
N ASP A 127 -2.96 10.49 -7.69
CA ASP A 127 -4.02 10.12 -8.63
C ASP A 127 -4.33 8.63 -8.56
N LYS A 128 -3.28 7.81 -8.50
CA LYS A 128 -3.44 6.35 -8.43
C LYS A 128 -4.11 5.93 -7.12
N VAL A 129 -3.74 6.55 -6.02
CA VAL A 129 -4.36 6.30 -4.72
C VAL A 129 -5.83 6.70 -4.73
N ARG A 130 -6.13 7.88 -5.28
CA ARG A 130 -7.51 8.37 -5.40
C ARG A 130 -8.38 7.40 -6.20
N GLN A 131 -7.85 6.85 -7.27
CA GLN A 131 -8.58 5.90 -8.13
C GLN A 131 -8.79 4.54 -7.45
N THR A 132 -7.91 4.17 -6.53
CA THR A 132 -7.89 2.84 -5.93
C THR A 132 -8.73 2.76 -4.65
N VAL A 133 -8.71 3.80 -3.82
CA VAL A 133 -9.40 3.80 -2.53
C VAL A 133 -10.72 4.53 -2.64
N ARG A 134 -11.81 3.80 -2.49
CA ARG A 134 -13.15 4.39 -2.48
C ARG A 134 -13.39 5.13 -1.18
N GLY A 135 -14.03 6.29 -1.27
CA GLY A 135 -14.39 7.08 -0.10
C GLY A 135 -13.22 7.81 0.55
N LEU A 136 -12.11 7.94 -0.16
CA LEU A 136 -10.98 8.73 0.31
C LEU A 136 -11.31 10.21 0.20
N GLU A 137 -11.41 10.88 1.34
CA GLU A 137 -11.73 12.31 1.39
C GLU A 137 -10.50 13.14 1.04
N GLN A 138 -10.67 14.03 0.08
CA GLN A 138 -9.65 15.02 -0.26
C GLN A 138 -9.73 16.18 0.71
N LEU A 139 -8.58 16.64 1.18
CA LEU A 139 -8.50 17.80 2.08
C LEU A 139 -8.67 19.11 1.32
#